data_d70403e321366fa6ad661efafb34660a
#
_entry.id   d70403e321366fa6ad661efafb34660a
#
_cell.length_a   1.000
_cell.length_b   1.000
_cell.length_c   1.000
_cell.angle_alpha   90.00
_cell.angle_beta   90.00
_cell.angle_gamma   90.00
#
_symmetry.space_group_name_H-M   'P 1'
#
loop_
_entity.id
_entity.type
_entity.pdbx_description
1 polymer ?
#
loop_
_entity_poly.entity_id
_entity_poly.type
_entity_poly.pdbx_seq_one_letter_code
_entity_poly.pdbx_strand_id
1 'polypeptide(L)'
;MLTVKLLAAINKATGSNDRLKGMYIDISKGFCYVSDRVLLVRVAINGKCSKSKKAFRFVPLEYLKEIAKKEKPSTVLEFDAKNNQLIAGASRFNMYAPDPRLPESFFASIEKFLTPSEKDQEFGFYAPQYLNLIESILKAAGAGSLNRISNNIKIDWVAIPGGRRGPLVIDTASHGITAALMPMAV
;
A
#
# COMPACT_ATOMS: atom_id res chain seq x y z
N MET A 1 8.80 6.71 -1.13
CA MET A 1 8.98 6.13 -2.48
C MET A 1 9.04 4.61 -2.41
N LEU A 2 8.40 3.91 -3.36
CA LEU A 2 8.39 2.46 -3.42
C LEU A 2 9.76 1.91 -3.87
N THR A 3 10.44 1.18 -2.98
CA THR A 3 11.67 0.44 -3.27
C THR A 3 11.38 -1.07 -3.31
N VAL A 4 12.30 -1.87 -3.86
CA VAL A 4 12.19 -3.34 -3.86
C VAL A 4 12.10 -3.89 -2.43
N LYS A 5 12.85 -3.32 -1.47
CA LYS A 5 12.75 -3.68 -0.05
C LYS A 5 11.33 -3.47 0.50
N LEU A 6 10.75 -2.31 0.22
CA LEU A 6 9.39 -1.98 0.64
C LEU A 6 8.36 -2.85 -0.09
N LEU A 7 8.54 -3.09 -1.40
CA LEU A 7 7.71 -4.00 -2.19
C LEU A 7 7.66 -5.40 -1.55
N ALA A 8 8.81 -5.95 -1.17
CA ALA A 8 8.87 -7.27 -0.53
C ALA A 8 8.10 -7.33 0.80
N ALA A 9 8.07 -6.22 1.55
CA ALA A 9 7.28 -6.11 2.77
C ALA A 9 5.77 -6.02 2.47
N ILE A 10 5.35 -5.15 1.54
CA ILE A 10 3.93 -4.97 1.21
C ILE A 10 3.33 -6.17 0.47
N ASN A 11 4.13 -6.95 -0.26
CA ASN A 11 3.66 -8.19 -0.91
C ASN A 11 3.05 -9.19 0.07
N LYS A 12 3.41 -9.12 1.36
CA LYS A 12 2.80 -9.93 2.42
C LYS A 12 1.37 -9.51 2.76
N ALA A 13 0.99 -8.28 2.37
CA ALA A 13 -0.37 -7.75 2.53
C ALA A 13 -1.28 -8.05 1.33
N THR A 14 -0.82 -8.83 0.34
CA THR A 14 -1.67 -9.26 -0.77
C THR A 14 -2.56 -10.41 -0.34
N GLY A 15 -3.85 -10.32 -0.67
CA GLY A 15 -4.82 -11.39 -0.39
C GLY A 15 -4.59 -12.65 -1.21
N SER A 16 -5.19 -13.74 -0.76
CA SER A 16 -5.28 -15.00 -1.51
C SER A 16 -6.34 -14.96 -2.62
N ASN A 17 -7.23 -13.96 -2.59
CA ASN A 17 -8.26 -13.76 -3.60
C ASN A 17 -7.64 -13.32 -4.92
N ASP A 18 -7.96 -13.99 -6.01
CA ASP A 18 -7.38 -13.72 -7.34
C ASP A 18 -7.49 -12.27 -7.79
N ARG A 19 -8.57 -11.57 -7.39
CA ARG A 19 -8.79 -10.15 -7.72
C ARG A 19 -7.87 -9.19 -6.94
N LEU A 20 -7.37 -9.62 -5.78
CA LEU A 20 -6.50 -8.82 -4.91
C LEU A 20 -5.06 -9.37 -4.87
N LYS A 21 -4.77 -10.38 -5.68
CA LYS A 21 -3.47 -11.06 -5.72
C LYS A 21 -2.47 -10.29 -6.57
N GLY A 22 -2.17 -9.07 -6.15
CA GLY A 22 -1.26 -8.17 -6.83
C GLY A 22 -1.33 -6.74 -6.30
N MET A 23 -0.81 -5.83 -7.10
CA MET A 23 -0.73 -4.40 -6.78
C MET A 23 -1.54 -3.61 -7.80
N TYR A 24 -2.36 -2.69 -7.31
CA TYR A 24 -3.04 -1.69 -8.14
C TYR A 24 -2.24 -0.40 -8.15
N ILE A 25 -2.08 0.22 -9.30
CA ILE A 25 -1.39 1.50 -9.48
C ILE A 25 -2.38 2.51 -10.02
N ASP A 26 -2.60 3.59 -9.27
CA ASP A 26 -3.29 4.78 -9.78
C ASP A 26 -2.27 5.65 -10.53
N ILE A 27 -2.26 5.52 -11.85
CA ILE A 27 -1.33 6.26 -12.72
C ILE A 27 -1.67 7.75 -12.82
N SER A 28 -2.83 8.19 -12.32
CA SER A 28 -3.20 9.61 -12.28
C SER A 28 -2.66 10.32 -11.04
N LYS A 29 -2.59 9.59 -9.92
CA LYS A 29 -2.17 10.15 -8.63
C LYS A 29 -0.75 9.76 -8.22
N GLY A 30 -0.14 8.75 -8.85
CA GLY A 30 1.18 8.25 -8.48
C GLY A 30 1.18 7.45 -7.17
N PHE A 31 0.14 6.66 -6.94
CA PHE A 31 0.04 5.77 -5.79
C PHE A 31 -0.14 4.33 -6.23
N CYS A 32 0.42 3.42 -5.45
CA CYS A 32 0.11 2.00 -5.53
C CYS A 32 -0.63 1.52 -4.28
N TYR A 33 -1.45 0.48 -4.46
CA TYR A 33 -2.33 -0.08 -3.44
C TYR A 33 -2.21 -1.58 -3.41
N VAL A 34 -2.12 -2.14 -2.20
CA VAL A 34 -2.13 -3.57 -1.94
C VAL A 34 -3.12 -3.85 -0.82
N SER A 35 -3.92 -4.90 -0.94
CA SER A 35 -4.92 -5.25 0.08
C SER A 35 -5.21 -6.74 0.11
N ASP A 36 -5.57 -7.24 1.29
CA ASP A 36 -6.15 -8.56 1.49
C ASP A 36 -7.60 -8.51 2.02
N ARG A 37 -8.25 -7.34 1.97
CA ARG A 37 -9.57 -6.95 2.50
C ARG A 37 -9.57 -6.53 3.98
N VAL A 38 -8.57 -6.92 4.76
CA VAL A 38 -8.44 -6.55 6.19
C VAL A 38 -7.44 -5.41 6.32
N LEU A 39 -6.33 -5.50 5.62
CA LEU A 39 -5.31 -4.48 5.53
C LEU A 39 -5.30 -3.88 4.13
N LEU A 40 -5.31 -2.56 4.05
CA LEU A 40 -5.09 -1.78 2.84
C LEU A 40 -3.84 -0.92 3.03
N VAL A 41 -2.89 -1.04 2.11
CA VAL A 41 -1.65 -0.24 2.11
C VAL A 41 -1.58 0.58 0.85
N ARG A 42 -1.39 1.89 1.00
CA ARG A 42 -1.09 2.84 -0.08
C ARG A 42 0.36 3.29 0.03
N VAL A 43 1.08 3.30 -1.08
CA VAL A 43 2.47 3.80 -1.16
C VAL A 43 2.63 4.71 -2.36
N ALA A 44 3.34 5.83 -2.18
CA ALA A 44 3.72 6.69 -3.30
C ALA A 44 4.73 5.96 -4.22
N ILE A 45 4.49 6.03 -5.53
CA ILE A 45 5.34 5.44 -6.56
C ILE A 45 5.70 6.50 -7.61
N ASN A 46 6.95 6.48 -8.07
CA ASN A 46 7.40 7.37 -9.13
C ASN A 46 6.81 6.99 -10.48
N GLY A 47 6.61 8.01 -11.32
CA GLY A 47 6.17 7.83 -12.69
C GLY A 47 5.60 9.12 -13.28
N LYS A 48 5.45 9.14 -14.59
CA LYS A 48 4.76 10.23 -15.27
C LYS A 48 3.27 10.01 -15.19
N CYS A 49 2.59 10.80 -14.37
CA CYS A 49 1.15 10.74 -14.22
C CYS A 49 0.42 10.91 -15.56
N SER A 50 -0.66 10.20 -15.74
CA SER A 50 -1.52 10.28 -16.93
C SER A 50 -2.84 10.97 -16.58
N LYS A 51 -3.32 11.82 -17.48
CA LYS A 51 -4.66 12.43 -17.39
C LYS A 51 -5.78 11.46 -17.81
N SER A 52 -5.49 10.17 -17.97
CA SER A 52 -6.45 9.16 -18.40
C SER A 52 -7.60 9.00 -17.40
N LYS A 53 -8.84 8.93 -17.89
CA LYS A 53 -10.02 8.61 -17.07
C LYS A 53 -9.96 7.20 -16.45
N LYS A 54 -9.26 6.25 -17.09
CA LYS A 54 -9.01 4.89 -16.56
C LYS A 54 -7.63 4.87 -15.88
N ALA A 55 -7.59 5.40 -14.67
CA ALA A 55 -6.35 5.67 -13.95
C ALA A 55 -5.69 4.42 -13.37
N PHE A 56 -6.43 3.35 -13.08
CA PHE A 56 -5.88 2.18 -12.41
C PHE A 56 -5.28 1.16 -13.38
N ARG A 57 -4.15 0.58 -12.95
CA ARG A 57 -3.47 -0.54 -13.58
C ARG A 57 -3.22 -1.62 -12.53
N PHE A 58 -3.13 -2.85 -12.98
CA PHE A 58 -2.89 -4.03 -12.14
C PHE A 58 -1.57 -4.69 -12.49
N VAL A 59 -0.80 -5.04 -11.46
CA VAL A 59 0.44 -5.82 -11.56
C VAL A 59 0.25 -7.10 -10.76
N PRO A 60 0.30 -8.28 -11.41
CA PRO A 60 0.17 -9.57 -10.74
C PRO A 60 1.23 -9.82 -9.69
N LEU A 61 0.88 -10.55 -8.62
CA LEU A 61 1.78 -10.88 -7.52
C LEU A 61 3.04 -11.64 -7.98
N GLU A 62 2.92 -12.45 -9.03
CA GLU A 62 4.03 -13.19 -9.61
C GLU A 62 5.14 -12.25 -10.09
N TYR A 63 4.78 -11.15 -10.77
CA TYR A 63 5.74 -10.13 -11.21
C TYR A 63 6.36 -9.39 -10.04
N LEU A 64 5.56 -9.07 -9.02
CA LEU A 64 6.08 -8.42 -7.81
C LEU A 64 7.07 -9.30 -7.05
N LYS A 65 6.83 -10.62 -7.00
CA LYS A 65 7.76 -11.61 -6.43
C LYS A 65 9.02 -11.75 -7.27
N GLU A 66 8.90 -11.72 -8.58
CA GLU A 66 10.03 -11.78 -9.50
C GLU A 66 10.95 -10.57 -9.34
N ILE A 67 10.37 -9.35 -9.27
CA ILE A 67 11.10 -8.11 -8.97
C ILE A 67 11.83 -8.24 -7.63
N ALA A 68 11.13 -8.65 -6.58
CA ALA A 68 11.72 -8.77 -5.25
C ALA A 68 12.86 -9.80 -5.17
N LYS A 69 12.89 -10.78 -6.08
CA LYS A 69 13.94 -11.81 -6.17
C LYS A 69 15.14 -11.38 -7.03
N LYS A 70 14.91 -10.61 -8.10
CA LYS A 70 15.94 -10.29 -9.10
C LYS A 70 16.65 -8.96 -8.84
N GLU A 71 15.93 -8.00 -8.30
CA GLU A 71 16.43 -6.63 -8.15
C GLU A 71 17.01 -6.35 -6.77
N LYS A 72 17.94 -5.40 -6.68
CA LYS A 72 18.54 -5.00 -5.40
C LYS A 72 17.49 -4.36 -4.49
N PRO A 73 17.58 -4.55 -3.16
CA PRO A 73 16.61 -3.98 -2.19
C PRO A 73 16.44 -2.45 -2.29
N SER A 74 17.48 -1.73 -2.69
CA SER A 74 17.50 -0.26 -2.84
C SER A 74 16.94 0.22 -4.18
N THR A 75 16.68 -0.67 -5.15
CA THR A 75 16.14 -0.30 -6.45
C THR A 75 14.75 0.34 -6.27
N VAL A 76 14.58 1.53 -6.85
CA VAL A 76 13.30 2.24 -6.85
C VAL A 76 12.43 1.70 -7.98
N LEU A 77 11.14 1.53 -7.70
CA LEU A 77 10.15 1.18 -8.71
C LEU A 77 9.52 2.43 -9.29
N GLU A 78 9.29 2.40 -10.60
CA GLU A 78 8.65 3.47 -11.35
C GLU A 78 7.61 2.89 -12.30
N PHE A 79 6.58 3.67 -12.65
CA PHE A 79 5.65 3.28 -13.70
C PHE A 79 5.81 4.15 -14.94
N ASP A 80 5.68 3.52 -16.10
CA ASP A 80 5.56 4.18 -17.40
C ASP A 80 4.13 4.03 -17.91
N ALA A 81 3.34 5.08 -17.73
CA ALA A 81 1.94 5.09 -18.15
C ALA A 81 1.78 5.01 -19.69
N LYS A 82 2.74 5.52 -20.45
CA LYS A 82 2.71 5.52 -21.92
C LYS A 82 2.89 4.11 -22.48
N ASN A 83 3.87 3.39 -21.97
CA ASN A 83 4.17 2.03 -22.40
C ASN A 83 3.45 0.96 -21.57
N ASN A 84 2.66 1.38 -20.58
CA ASN A 84 1.90 0.52 -19.68
C ASN A 84 2.80 -0.49 -18.92
N GLN A 85 3.92 -0.01 -18.38
CA GLN A 85 4.95 -0.83 -17.75
C GLN A 85 5.27 -0.38 -16.33
N LEU A 86 5.53 -1.36 -15.46
CA LEU A 86 6.25 -1.17 -14.20
C LEU A 86 7.73 -1.44 -14.43
N ILE A 87 8.58 -0.52 -13.98
CA ILE A 87 10.02 -0.54 -14.18
C ILE A 87 10.69 -0.74 -12.81
N ALA A 88 11.63 -1.68 -12.74
CA ALA A 88 12.49 -1.90 -11.59
C ALA A 88 13.92 -2.14 -12.09
N GLY A 89 14.79 -1.14 -11.96
CA GLY A 89 16.14 -1.21 -12.52
C GLY A 89 16.14 -1.44 -14.04
N ALA A 90 16.72 -2.55 -14.48
CA ALA A 90 16.71 -2.96 -15.89
C ALA A 90 15.44 -3.75 -16.27
N SER A 91 14.70 -4.26 -15.31
CA SER A 91 13.54 -5.12 -15.53
C SER A 91 12.30 -4.28 -15.86
N ARG A 92 11.48 -4.80 -16.78
CA ARG A 92 10.22 -4.17 -17.21
C ARG A 92 9.11 -5.21 -17.20
N PHE A 93 7.98 -4.85 -16.61
CA PHE A 93 6.82 -5.73 -16.45
C PHE A 93 5.57 -5.03 -16.96
N ASN A 94 4.77 -5.73 -17.74
CA ASN A 94 3.52 -5.18 -18.24
C ASN A 94 2.52 -4.96 -17.09
N MET A 95 1.86 -3.81 -17.13
CA MET A 95 0.69 -3.54 -16.29
C MET A 95 -0.58 -3.87 -17.07
N TYR A 96 -1.59 -4.38 -16.38
CA TYR A 96 -2.85 -4.81 -16.98
C TYR A 96 -4.00 -3.88 -16.58
N ALA A 97 -5.10 -3.95 -17.28
CA ALA A 97 -6.35 -3.37 -16.81
C ALA A 97 -6.78 -4.10 -15.51
N PRO A 98 -7.44 -3.41 -14.56
CA PRO A 98 -8.04 -4.07 -13.42
C PRO A 98 -9.04 -5.15 -13.84
N ASP A 99 -9.25 -6.15 -12.97
CA ASP A 99 -10.26 -7.19 -13.19
C ASP A 99 -11.64 -6.53 -13.40
N PRO A 100 -12.33 -6.78 -14.52
CA PRO A 100 -13.62 -6.17 -14.82
C PRO A 100 -14.72 -6.54 -13.80
N ARG A 101 -14.50 -7.58 -13.00
CA ARG A 101 -15.42 -7.97 -11.91
C ARG A 101 -15.27 -7.08 -10.66
N LEU A 102 -14.24 -6.22 -10.59
CA LEU A 102 -14.13 -5.22 -9.52
C LEU A 102 -15.01 -4.02 -9.90
N PRO A 103 -16.00 -3.65 -9.08
CA PRO A 103 -16.84 -2.50 -9.38
C PRO A 103 -16.01 -1.20 -9.32
N GLU A 104 -16.38 -0.22 -10.12
CA GLU A 104 -15.73 1.10 -10.08
C GLU A 104 -15.80 1.75 -8.69
N SER A 105 -16.88 1.46 -7.95
CA SER A 105 -17.03 1.88 -6.54
C SER A 105 -15.94 1.33 -5.61
N PHE A 106 -15.30 0.21 -5.95
CA PHE A 106 -14.19 -0.33 -5.17
C PHE A 106 -13.03 0.68 -5.09
N PHE A 107 -12.61 1.21 -6.24
CA PHE A 107 -11.54 2.20 -6.31
C PHE A 107 -11.92 3.53 -5.67
N ALA A 108 -13.18 3.97 -5.83
CA ALA A 108 -13.69 5.16 -5.16
C ALA A 108 -13.75 5.00 -3.62
N SER A 109 -13.96 3.77 -3.13
CA SER A 109 -14.00 3.47 -1.71
C SER A 109 -12.63 3.41 -1.05
N ILE A 110 -11.57 3.11 -1.81
CA ILE A 110 -10.19 2.99 -1.27
C ILE A 110 -9.79 4.25 -0.51
N GLU A 111 -9.99 5.43 -1.08
CA GLU A 111 -9.61 6.69 -0.45
C GLU A 111 -10.43 6.97 0.83
N LYS A 112 -11.70 6.54 0.88
CA LYS A 112 -12.53 6.68 2.09
C LYS A 112 -11.99 5.84 3.25
N PHE A 113 -11.48 4.64 2.98
CA PHE A 113 -10.85 3.81 4.01
C PHE A 113 -9.52 4.37 4.51
N LEU A 114 -8.80 5.11 3.67
CA LEU A 114 -7.54 5.74 4.03
C LEU A 114 -7.70 7.12 4.69
N THR A 115 -8.93 7.63 4.75
CA THR A 115 -9.25 8.91 5.39
C THR A 115 -9.90 8.62 6.75
N PRO A 116 -9.26 8.98 7.88
CA PRO A 116 -9.82 8.74 9.19
C PRO A 116 -11.11 9.54 9.39
N SER A 117 -12.05 8.94 10.11
CA SER A 117 -13.25 9.65 10.55
C SER A 117 -12.92 10.45 11.83
N GLU A 118 -13.11 11.76 11.80
CA GLU A 118 -12.88 12.63 12.97
C GLU A 118 -13.88 12.40 14.11
N LYS A 119 -14.94 11.64 13.86
CA LYS A 119 -16.10 11.56 14.79
C LYS A 119 -15.95 10.57 15.93
N ASP A 120 -14.98 9.67 15.88
CA ASP A 120 -14.90 8.59 16.86
C ASP A 120 -13.43 8.23 17.12
N GLN A 121 -12.90 8.63 18.27
CA GLN A 121 -11.47 8.43 18.62
C GLN A 121 -11.22 7.15 19.42
N GLU A 122 -12.21 6.28 19.57
CA GLU A 122 -12.02 5.02 20.26
C GLU A 122 -11.29 4.00 19.39
N PHE A 123 -10.32 3.30 19.98
CA PHE A 123 -9.65 2.18 19.31
C PHE A 123 -10.55 0.96 19.27
N GLY A 124 -10.62 0.32 18.11
CA GLY A 124 -11.19 -1.02 17.94
C GLY A 124 -10.21 -2.12 18.35
N PHE A 125 -10.65 -3.36 18.25
CA PHE A 125 -9.77 -4.53 18.40
C PHE A 125 -9.16 -4.89 17.06
N TYR A 126 -7.82 -4.98 16.98
CA TYR A 126 -7.11 -5.27 15.74
C TYR A 126 -6.28 -6.55 15.89
N ALA A 127 -6.22 -7.33 14.81
CA ALA A 127 -5.48 -8.58 14.82
C ALA A 127 -3.96 -8.34 14.90
N PRO A 128 -3.23 -8.89 15.90
CA PRO A 128 -1.82 -8.61 16.15
C PRO A 128 -0.91 -8.91 14.94
N GLN A 129 -1.24 -9.93 14.14
CA GLN A 129 -0.45 -10.26 12.94
C GLN A 129 -0.41 -9.12 11.92
N TYR A 130 -1.48 -8.35 11.79
CA TYR A 130 -1.51 -7.20 10.89
C TYR A 130 -0.74 -6.01 11.44
N LEU A 131 -0.75 -5.79 12.75
CA LEU A 131 0.09 -4.78 13.39
C LEU A 131 1.59 -5.09 13.17
N ASN A 132 1.98 -6.37 13.32
CA ASN A 132 3.35 -6.81 13.02
C ASN A 132 3.70 -6.63 11.53
N LEU A 133 2.74 -6.86 10.63
CA LEU A 133 2.94 -6.63 9.20
C LEU A 133 3.12 -5.15 8.87
N ILE A 134 2.28 -4.27 9.44
CA ILE A 134 2.42 -2.82 9.31
C ILE A 134 3.79 -2.36 9.85
N GLU A 135 4.20 -2.86 11.02
CA GLU A 135 5.53 -2.55 11.56
C GLU A 135 6.66 -2.96 10.60
N SER A 136 6.55 -4.12 9.98
CA SER A 136 7.52 -4.59 8.98
C SER A 136 7.57 -3.66 7.77
N ILE A 137 6.42 -3.14 7.32
CA ILE A 137 6.30 -2.18 6.22
C ILE A 137 6.95 -0.84 6.60
N LEU A 138 6.65 -0.31 7.80
CA LEU A 138 7.23 0.94 8.31
C LEU A 138 8.76 0.84 8.44
N LYS A 139 9.28 -0.26 8.98
CA LYS A 139 10.72 -0.54 9.06
C LYS A 139 11.37 -0.63 7.67
N ALA A 140 10.72 -1.28 6.72
CA ALA A 140 11.22 -1.38 5.35
C ALA A 140 11.29 -0.02 4.65
N ALA A 141 10.38 0.88 4.97
CA ALA A 141 10.33 2.26 4.49
C ALA A 141 11.34 3.19 5.18
N GLY A 142 11.88 2.80 6.33
CA GLY A 142 12.70 3.69 7.17
C GLY A 142 11.89 4.62 8.08
N ALA A 143 10.57 4.42 8.20
CA ALA A 143 9.67 5.27 8.99
C ALA A 143 9.68 4.96 10.51
N GLY A 144 10.49 4.00 10.95
CA GLY A 144 10.58 3.63 12.36
C GLY A 144 9.80 2.36 12.72
N SER A 145 9.49 2.19 14.00
CA SER A 145 8.83 0.99 14.55
C SER A 145 7.67 1.39 15.46
N LEU A 146 6.57 0.61 15.45
CA LEU A 146 5.43 0.79 16.34
C LEU A 146 5.81 0.59 17.81
N ASN A 147 6.83 -0.23 18.09
CA ASN A 147 7.24 -0.63 19.44
C ASN A 147 8.35 0.22 20.08
N ARG A 148 8.82 1.26 19.41
CA ARG A 148 9.90 2.10 19.93
C ARG A 148 9.44 3.54 20.15
N ILE A 149 8.98 3.81 21.35
CA ILE A 149 9.03 5.14 21.96
C ILE A 149 10.45 5.30 22.52
N SER A 150 11.40 5.65 21.68
CA SER A 150 12.76 5.99 22.13
C SER A 150 12.95 7.48 21.97
N ASN A 151 13.44 8.13 23.01
CA ASN A 151 13.64 9.59 23.11
C ASN A 151 14.53 10.20 22.00
N ASN A 152 15.14 9.40 21.14
CA ASN A 152 16.10 9.82 20.12
C ASN A 152 15.75 9.35 18.70
N ILE A 153 14.61 8.71 18.44
CA ILE A 153 14.19 8.30 17.10
C ILE A 153 13.01 9.16 16.68
N LYS A 154 13.20 9.93 15.61
CA LYS A 154 12.13 10.67 14.99
C LYS A 154 11.10 9.68 14.44
N ILE A 155 9.95 9.56 15.11
CA ILE A 155 8.83 8.76 14.64
C ILE A 155 8.16 9.55 13.51
N ASP A 156 8.14 8.97 12.33
CA ASP A 156 7.55 9.59 11.15
C ASP A 156 6.24 8.88 10.74
N TRP A 157 5.40 8.63 11.75
CA TRP A 157 4.06 8.07 11.51
C TRP A 157 3.09 8.52 12.62
N VAL A 158 1.80 8.56 12.25
CA VAL A 158 0.69 8.83 13.16
C VAL A 158 -0.34 7.72 13.01
N ALA A 159 -0.86 7.21 14.12
CA ALA A 159 -1.96 6.26 14.15
C ALA A 159 -3.25 6.98 14.52
N ILE A 160 -4.23 6.96 13.63
CA ILE A 160 -5.51 7.64 13.79
C ILE A 160 -6.62 6.58 13.86
N PRO A 161 -7.27 6.38 15.03
CA PRO A 161 -8.36 5.45 15.15
C PRO A 161 -9.60 5.95 14.41
N GLY A 162 -10.29 5.05 13.72
CA GLY A 162 -11.55 5.31 13.03
C GLY A 162 -12.79 4.91 13.85
N GLY A 163 -12.68 4.89 15.19
CA GLY A 163 -13.71 4.41 16.09
C GLY A 163 -13.74 2.88 16.22
N ARG A 164 -14.67 2.36 17.03
CA ARG A 164 -14.78 0.90 17.32
C ARG A 164 -15.00 0.06 16.06
N ARG A 165 -15.65 0.61 15.04
CA ARG A 165 -16.01 -0.06 13.78
C ARG A 165 -15.27 0.49 12.56
N GLY A 166 -14.48 1.53 12.73
CA GLY A 166 -13.71 2.16 11.65
C GLY A 166 -12.27 1.65 11.55
N PRO A 167 -11.60 1.88 10.43
CA PRO A 167 -10.22 1.45 10.26
C PRO A 167 -9.26 2.23 11.17
N LEU A 168 -8.23 1.54 11.66
CA LEU A 168 -7.04 2.20 12.18
C LEU A 168 -6.21 2.67 11.00
N VAL A 169 -6.06 3.97 10.82
CA VAL A 169 -5.24 4.56 9.77
C VAL A 169 -3.88 4.93 10.35
N ILE A 170 -2.82 4.44 9.72
CA ILE A 170 -1.42 4.75 10.04
C ILE A 170 -0.84 5.48 8.84
N ASP A 171 -0.43 6.72 9.03
CA ASP A 171 0.12 7.57 7.99
C ASP A 171 1.55 7.99 8.29
N THR A 172 2.38 8.14 7.26
CA THR A 172 3.76 8.59 7.37
C THR A 172 3.93 9.93 6.69
N ALA A 173 4.41 10.96 7.44
CA ALA A 173 4.53 12.31 6.92
C ALA A 173 5.49 12.44 5.73
N SER A 174 6.65 11.73 5.76
CA SER A 174 7.71 11.89 4.76
C SER A 174 7.88 10.71 3.81
N HIS A 175 7.32 9.54 4.13
CA HIS A 175 7.55 8.32 3.34
C HIS A 175 6.44 8.01 2.33
N GLY A 176 5.32 8.76 2.36
CA GLY A 176 4.21 8.59 1.43
C GLY A 176 3.53 7.23 1.55
N ILE A 177 3.45 6.68 2.78
CA ILE A 177 2.79 5.42 3.08
C ILE A 177 1.59 5.69 3.98
N THR A 178 0.46 5.14 3.62
CA THR A 178 -0.75 5.10 4.45
C THR A 178 -1.23 3.67 4.52
N ALA A 179 -1.49 3.16 5.72
CA ALA A 179 -2.08 1.84 5.94
C ALA A 179 -3.40 1.99 6.69
N ALA A 180 -4.44 1.28 6.25
CA ALA A 180 -5.72 1.20 6.93
C ALA A 180 -5.97 -0.27 7.33
N LEU A 181 -6.15 -0.51 8.62
CA LEU A 181 -6.42 -1.83 9.20
C LEU A 181 -7.85 -1.87 9.72
N MET A 182 -8.66 -2.80 9.18
CA MET A 182 -10.03 -3.00 9.63
C MET A 182 -10.08 -3.65 11.01
N PRO A 183 -10.99 -3.24 11.90
CA PRO A 183 -11.16 -3.87 13.20
C PRO A 183 -11.72 -5.29 13.04
N MET A 184 -11.42 -6.14 14.01
CA MET A 184 -12.06 -7.45 14.13
C MET A 184 -13.54 -7.26 14.52
N ALA A 185 -14.41 -8.05 13.91
CA ALA A 185 -15.77 -8.18 14.42
C ALA A 185 -15.73 -8.87 15.81
N VAL A 186 -16.28 -8.22 16.81
CA VAL A 186 -16.46 -8.73 18.17
C VAL A 186 -17.91 -9.12 18.35
#